data_05dd34e018cd3248f661979f30172e23
#
_entry.id   05dd34e018cd3248f661979f30172e23
#
_cell.length_a   1.000
_cell.length_b   1.000
_cell.length_c   1.000
_cell.angle_alpha   90.00
_cell.angle_beta   90.00
_cell.angle_gamma   90.00
#
_symmetry.space_group_name_H-M   'P 1'
#
loop_
_entity.id
_entity.type
_entity.pdbx_description
1 polymer ?
#
loop_
_entity_poly.entity_id
_entity_poly.type
_entity_poly.pdbx_seq_one_letter_code
_entity_poly.pdbx_strand_id
1 'polypeptide(L)'
;MNFTTLIAKKFMFNKKHIGPSRLTGLIAIIGISLGTMAMILSVSVLNGFESKIIDKIVGFEGDIKLGGDIEFEKSMQILSSIDEVENFIPYVERVGLIMNQYNESRMIAFKSIDISKVKSFYQIDFIESADFDLPMIYLGRTTAARLNLQVGDKVRLLSPLDQNIVWGLPRSLEVIIGGIFDVQILDFNDKVVFIPEDIGKKLFLRKKGFDGIDIKTGEHSNLKNIKKVIQQKINNSHIETWSEIHKNLFSAMRLEKVGSMIVLSLIVLVGCFNLTTTLMLITIQKIKHFGILTALGASKINIRTIIFKQGFYTGLIGILSGLVLGLSAILIQNIFGIIKLPSDIYFTSNLPMIVRTNDILSILFITLLMIFISSSIASRRIDSVKVIKAIVSDK
;
A
#
# COMPACT_ATOMS: atom_id res chain seq x y z
N MET A 1 44.92 -8.83 -1.76
CA MET A 1 43.99 -8.76 -0.60
C MET A 1 44.63 -7.89 0.46
N ASN A 2 44.00 -6.75 0.87
CA ASN A 2 44.64 -5.85 1.84
C ASN A 2 44.79 -6.54 3.21
N PHE A 3 45.96 -6.39 3.85
CA PHE A 3 46.29 -6.90 5.16
C PHE A 3 45.18 -6.69 6.23
N THR A 4 44.58 -5.51 6.27
CA THR A 4 43.47 -5.16 7.17
C THR A 4 42.23 -6.06 6.98
N THR A 5 41.91 -6.44 5.75
CA THR A 5 40.77 -7.29 5.41
C THR A 5 41.00 -8.75 5.85
N LEU A 6 42.23 -9.24 5.70
CA LEU A 6 42.63 -10.60 6.11
C LEU A 6 42.52 -10.74 7.63
N ILE A 7 43.02 -9.77 8.39
CA ILE A 7 42.96 -9.75 9.85
C ILE A 7 41.52 -9.64 10.34
N ALA A 8 40.68 -8.72 9.75
CA ALA A 8 39.31 -8.58 10.13
C ALA A 8 38.50 -9.91 9.95
N LYS A 9 38.68 -10.61 8.82
CA LYS A 9 38.10 -11.93 8.60
C LYS A 9 38.59 -12.98 9.61
N LYS A 10 39.89 -13.01 9.90
CA LYS A 10 40.48 -14.00 10.84
C LYS A 10 39.97 -13.77 12.28
N PHE A 11 39.73 -12.50 12.68
CA PHE A 11 39.18 -12.18 14.00
C PHE A 11 37.69 -12.56 14.10
N MET A 12 36.95 -12.51 13.00
CA MET A 12 35.54 -12.86 12.96
C MET A 12 35.27 -14.36 12.96
N PHE A 13 36.11 -15.15 12.26
CA PHE A 13 35.90 -16.60 12.04
C PHE A 13 36.81 -17.53 12.86
N ASN A 14 37.58 -17.01 13.84
CA ASN A 14 38.48 -17.87 14.60
C ASN A 14 37.72 -18.84 15.52
N LYS A 15 37.80 -20.16 15.22
CA LYS A 15 37.05 -21.22 15.89
C LYS A 15 37.61 -21.63 17.26
N LYS A 16 38.82 -21.21 17.63
CA LYS A 16 39.57 -21.82 18.77
C LYS A 16 39.17 -21.36 20.18
N HIS A 17 38.41 -20.27 20.33
CA HIS A 17 37.91 -19.83 21.64
C HIS A 17 36.44 -19.40 21.54
N ILE A 18 35.57 -20.18 22.18
CA ILE A 18 34.16 -19.82 22.41
C ILE A 18 34.16 -18.86 23.61
N GLY A 19 34.54 -17.60 23.36
CA GLY A 19 34.50 -16.56 24.38
C GLY A 19 33.17 -15.76 24.34
N PRO A 20 32.85 -14.98 25.38
CA PRO A 20 31.62 -14.16 25.45
C PRO A 20 31.45 -13.21 24.28
N SER A 21 32.56 -12.80 23.62
CA SER A 21 32.50 -11.93 22.41
C SER A 21 31.86 -12.57 21.19
N ARG A 22 31.84 -13.91 21.07
CA ARG A 22 31.18 -14.60 19.96
C ARG A 22 29.67 -14.61 20.15
N LEU A 23 29.22 -14.82 21.41
CA LEU A 23 27.80 -14.79 21.74
C LEU A 23 27.20 -13.39 21.48
N THR A 24 27.88 -12.34 21.94
CA THR A 24 27.45 -10.97 21.72
C THR A 24 27.44 -10.58 20.23
N GLY A 25 28.43 -11.08 19.46
CA GLY A 25 28.45 -10.89 17.99
C GLY A 25 27.28 -11.56 17.29
N LEU A 26 26.89 -12.75 17.75
CA LEU A 26 25.75 -13.48 17.22
C LEU A 26 24.43 -12.78 17.57
N ILE A 27 24.30 -12.25 18.78
CA ILE A 27 23.14 -11.42 19.19
C ILE A 27 23.02 -10.19 18.29
N ALA A 28 24.13 -9.51 17.95
CA ALA A 28 24.10 -8.37 17.04
C ALA A 28 23.63 -8.77 15.63
N ILE A 29 24.12 -9.90 15.09
CA ILE A 29 23.67 -10.43 13.79
C ILE A 29 22.18 -10.75 13.81
N ILE A 30 21.70 -11.44 14.84
CA ILE A 30 20.28 -11.79 15.00
C ILE A 30 19.44 -10.53 15.09
N GLY A 31 19.83 -9.52 15.89
CA GLY A 31 19.09 -8.27 16.04
C GLY A 31 18.94 -7.51 14.72
N ILE A 32 20.04 -7.39 13.95
CA ILE A 32 20.02 -6.75 12.63
C ILE A 32 19.20 -7.59 11.64
N SER A 33 19.32 -8.91 11.68
CA SER A 33 18.58 -9.84 10.81
C SER A 33 17.08 -9.75 11.06
N LEU A 34 16.64 -9.81 12.32
CA LEU A 34 15.23 -9.69 12.70
C LEU A 34 14.66 -8.33 12.33
N GLY A 35 15.41 -7.25 12.56
CA GLY A 35 14.97 -5.91 12.18
C GLY A 35 14.80 -5.76 10.67
N THR A 36 15.77 -6.24 9.88
CA THR A 36 15.70 -6.21 8.42
C THR A 36 14.56 -7.08 7.90
N MET A 37 14.39 -8.29 8.43
CA MET A 37 13.28 -9.20 8.10
C MET A 37 11.93 -8.53 8.41
N ALA A 38 11.77 -7.96 9.60
CA ALA A 38 10.53 -7.30 10.02
C ALA A 38 10.16 -6.12 9.10
N MET A 39 11.14 -5.29 8.69
CA MET A 39 10.92 -4.21 7.74
C MET A 39 10.45 -4.73 6.37
N ILE A 40 11.08 -5.78 5.85
CA ILE A 40 10.71 -6.39 4.56
C ILE A 40 9.29 -6.96 4.62
N LEU A 41 8.96 -7.71 5.68
CA LEU A 41 7.64 -8.29 5.86
C LEU A 41 6.55 -7.21 5.98
N SER A 42 6.75 -6.22 6.85
CA SER A 42 5.79 -5.16 7.08
C SER A 42 5.50 -4.36 5.80
N VAL A 43 6.55 -3.93 5.09
CA VAL A 43 6.39 -3.17 3.84
C VAL A 43 5.74 -4.01 2.75
N SER A 44 6.06 -5.31 2.67
CA SER A 44 5.44 -6.21 1.68
C SER A 44 3.95 -6.45 1.95
N VAL A 45 3.54 -6.54 3.20
CA VAL A 45 2.13 -6.61 3.61
C VAL A 45 1.40 -5.32 3.24
N LEU A 46 1.96 -4.16 3.59
CA LEU A 46 1.37 -2.86 3.23
C LEU A 46 1.22 -2.69 1.72
N ASN A 47 2.21 -3.09 0.94
CA ASN A 47 2.12 -3.08 -0.52
C ASN A 47 1.03 -4.03 -1.04
N GLY A 48 0.89 -5.20 -0.41
CA GLY A 48 -0.14 -6.17 -0.75
C GLY A 48 -1.55 -5.63 -0.54
N PHE A 49 -1.80 -5.01 0.62
CA PHE A 49 -3.08 -4.35 0.89
C PHE A 49 -3.31 -3.15 -0.02
N GLU A 50 -2.30 -2.31 -0.23
CA GLU A 50 -2.38 -1.17 -1.16
C GLU A 50 -2.83 -1.64 -2.55
N SER A 51 -2.20 -2.69 -3.09
CA SER A 51 -2.58 -3.24 -4.39
C SER A 51 -4.03 -3.73 -4.41
N LYS A 52 -4.46 -4.47 -3.38
CA LYS A 52 -5.84 -4.98 -3.31
C LYS A 52 -6.88 -3.88 -3.21
N ILE A 53 -6.59 -2.81 -2.46
CA ILE A 53 -7.46 -1.63 -2.37
C ILE A 53 -7.54 -0.93 -3.73
N ILE A 54 -6.41 -0.77 -4.42
CA ILE A 54 -6.38 -0.18 -5.76
C ILE A 54 -7.22 -1.01 -6.74
N ASP A 55 -7.00 -2.32 -6.80
CA ASP A 55 -7.72 -3.23 -7.69
C ASP A 55 -9.25 -3.12 -7.49
N LYS A 56 -9.69 -3.01 -6.24
CA LYS A 56 -11.12 -2.87 -5.92
C LYS A 56 -11.67 -1.49 -6.30
N ILE A 57 -10.97 -0.40 -5.96
CA ILE A 57 -11.40 0.96 -6.29
C ILE A 57 -11.48 1.13 -7.80
N VAL A 58 -10.44 0.76 -8.53
CA VAL A 58 -10.38 0.87 -9.99
C VAL A 58 -11.43 -0.04 -10.65
N GLY A 59 -11.62 -1.25 -10.11
CA GLY A 59 -12.66 -2.16 -10.58
C GLY A 59 -14.06 -1.55 -10.53
N PHE A 60 -14.35 -0.77 -9.47
CA PHE A 60 -15.65 -0.16 -9.24
C PHE A 60 -15.82 1.24 -9.86
N GLU A 61 -14.80 2.10 -9.84
CA GLU A 61 -14.96 3.49 -10.32
C GLU A 61 -14.43 3.74 -11.74
N GLY A 62 -13.60 2.85 -12.26
CA GLY A 62 -12.83 3.05 -13.48
C GLY A 62 -11.48 3.73 -13.21
N ASP A 63 -10.67 3.84 -14.27
CA ASP A 63 -9.30 4.38 -14.20
C ASP A 63 -9.26 5.90 -14.21
N ILE A 64 -10.16 6.52 -14.99
CA ILE A 64 -10.23 7.97 -15.21
C ILE A 64 -11.69 8.41 -15.18
N LYS A 65 -11.96 9.51 -14.50
CA LYS A 65 -13.22 10.24 -14.57
C LYS A 65 -13.05 11.50 -15.41
N LEU A 66 -13.91 11.65 -16.40
CA LEU A 66 -13.99 12.81 -17.26
C LEU A 66 -15.27 13.57 -16.93
N GLY A 67 -15.17 14.82 -16.53
CA GLY A 67 -16.28 15.71 -16.25
C GLY A 67 -16.03 17.12 -16.79
N GLY A 68 -16.87 18.06 -16.40
CA GLY A 68 -16.76 19.48 -16.81
C GLY A 68 -17.83 19.90 -17.80
N ASP A 69 -17.65 21.10 -18.35
CA ASP A 69 -18.58 21.66 -19.36
C ASP A 69 -18.15 21.23 -20.78
N ILE A 70 -18.46 19.96 -21.08
CA ILE A 70 -18.02 19.27 -22.30
C ILE A 70 -19.22 18.87 -23.18
N GLU A 71 -18.99 18.76 -24.47
CA GLU A 71 -19.93 18.15 -25.42
C GLU A 71 -19.82 16.62 -25.29
N PHE A 72 -20.69 15.99 -24.49
CA PHE A 72 -20.58 14.56 -24.17
C PHE A 72 -20.57 13.64 -25.40
N GLU A 73 -21.43 13.89 -26.40
CA GLU A 73 -21.50 13.08 -27.63
C GLU A 73 -20.17 13.11 -28.41
N LYS A 74 -19.60 14.29 -28.57
CA LYS A 74 -18.32 14.49 -29.24
C LYS A 74 -17.18 13.88 -28.42
N SER A 75 -17.23 14.03 -27.10
CA SER A 75 -16.24 13.45 -26.19
C SER A 75 -16.25 11.92 -26.24
N MET A 76 -17.42 11.28 -26.31
CA MET A 76 -17.54 9.83 -26.50
C MET A 76 -16.96 9.35 -27.83
N GLN A 77 -17.17 10.10 -28.93
CA GLN A 77 -16.56 9.80 -30.22
C GLN A 77 -15.00 9.90 -30.17
N ILE A 78 -14.49 10.92 -29.47
CA ILE A 78 -13.05 11.08 -29.27
C ILE A 78 -12.49 9.94 -28.44
N LEU A 79 -13.16 9.56 -27.35
CA LEU A 79 -12.74 8.44 -26.49
C LEU A 79 -12.68 7.12 -27.25
N SER A 80 -13.68 6.86 -28.12
CA SER A 80 -13.67 5.66 -29.00
C SER A 80 -12.52 5.63 -29.99
N SER A 81 -11.84 6.75 -30.24
CA SER A 81 -10.68 6.86 -31.16
C SER A 81 -9.33 6.73 -30.46
N ILE A 82 -9.31 6.46 -29.16
CA ILE A 82 -8.08 6.31 -28.37
C ILE A 82 -7.89 4.81 -28.09
N ASP A 83 -6.86 4.22 -28.65
CA ASP A 83 -6.60 2.76 -28.59
C ASP A 83 -6.42 2.26 -27.15
N GLU A 84 -5.92 3.11 -26.24
CA GLU A 84 -5.70 2.75 -24.85
C GLU A 84 -6.97 2.77 -24.00
N VAL A 85 -8.11 3.28 -24.52
CA VAL A 85 -9.40 3.28 -23.85
C VAL A 85 -10.18 2.01 -24.21
N GLU A 86 -10.32 1.10 -23.26
CA GLU A 86 -11.05 -0.16 -23.48
C GLU A 86 -12.56 0.02 -23.44
N ASN A 87 -13.05 0.80 -22.46
CA ASN A 87 -14.47 1.00 -22.26
C ASN A 87 -14.75 2.33 -21.56
N PHE A 88 -15.96 2.88 -21.77
CA PHE A 88 -16.40 4.07 -21.06
C PHE A 88 -17.91 4.07 -20.86
N ILE A 89 -18.36 4.69 -19.76
CA ILE A 89 -19.77 4.81 -19.41
C ILE A 89 -20.08 6.26 -19.00
N PRO A 90 -20.99 6.94 -19.69
CA PRO A 90 -21.52 8.21 -19.24
C PRO A 90 -22.47 7.99 -18.05
N TYR A 91 -22.44 8.90 -17.08
CA TYR A 91 -23.29 8.79 -15.90
C TYR A 91 -23.89 10.14 -15.49
N VAL A 92 -25.00 10.07 -14.75
CA VAL A 92 -25.55 11.18 -13.98
C VAL A 92 -25.55 10.79 -12.51
N GLU A 93 -24.97 11.61 -11.66
CA GLU A 93 -24.89 11.33 -10.23
C GLU A 93 -25.62 12.40 -9.42
N ARG A 94 -26.45 11.98 -8.48
CA ARG A 94 -27.21 12.85 -7.57
C ARG A 94 -27.28 12.23 -6.18
N VAL A 95 -27.06 13.06 -5.18
CA VAL A 95 -27.32 12.68 -3.79
C VAL A 95 -28.81 12.82 -3.50
N GLY A 96 -29.40 11.77 -2.96
CA GLY A 96 -30.80 11.74 -2.57
C GLY A 96 -31.07 10.78 -1.44
N LEU A 97 -32.33 10.42 -1.27
CA LEU A 97 -32.77 9.51 -0.20
C LEU A 97 -33.47 8.30 -0.81
N ILE A 98 -33.12 7.12 -0.29
CA ILE A 98 -33.92 5.90 -0.46
C ILE A 98 -34.73 5.67 0.80
N MET A 99 -35.99 5.33 0.64
CA MET A 99 -36.90 5.13 1.76
C MET A 99 -37.61 3.77 1.60
N ASN A 100 -37.65 2.98 2.68
CA ASN A 100 -38.37 1.73 2.71
C ASN A 100 -39.88 1.95 3.02
N GLN A 101 -40.65 0.88 3.06
CA GLN A 101 -42.10 0.90 3.35
C GLN A 101 -42.43 1.38 4.76
N TYR A 102 -41.47 1.35 5.70
CA TYR A 102 -41.62 1.78 7.08
C TYR A 102 -41.19 3.25 7.30
N ASN A 103 -40.95 4.02 6.21
CA ASN A 103 -40.43 5.39 6.24
C ASN A 103 -39.03 5.54 6.82
N GLU A 104 -38.27 4.45 6.95
CA GLU A 104 -36.84 4.55 7.24
C GLU A 104 -36.11 5.01 5.99
N SER A 105 -35.23 6.00 6.12
CA SER A 105 -34.55 6.59 4.98
C SER A 105 -33.04 6.64 5.16
N ARG A 106 -32.32 6.57 4.03
CA ARG A 106 -30.86 6.77 3.98
C ARG A 106 -30.47 7.71 2.86
N MET A 107 -29.45 8.51 3.15
CA MET A 107 -28.81 9.33 2.13
C MET A 107 -27.88 8.45 1.30
N ILE A 108 -28.05 8.50 -0.02
CA ILE A 108 -27.30 7.71 -1.00
C ILE A 108 -26.98 8.55 -2.23
N ALA A 109 -25.97 8.13 -2.98
CA ALA A 109 -25.67 8.64 -4.30
C ALA A 109 -26.36 7.77 -5.35
N PHE A 110 -27.31 8.32 -6.04
CA PHE A 110 -27.92 7.70 -7.21
C PHE A 110 -26.99 7.87 -8.40
N LYS A 111 -26.55 6.77 -9.00
CA LYS A 111 -25.76 6.76 -10.22
C LYS A 111 -26.61 6.23 -11.37
N SER A 112 -27.08 7.14 -12.21
CA SER A 112 -27.92 6.83 -13.38
C SER A 112 -27.02 6.52 -14.57
N ILE A 113 -27.15 5.29 -15.08
CA ILE A 113 -26.30 4.73 -16.13
C ILE A 113 -27.05 3.71 -16.99
N ASP A 114 -26.43 3.29 -18.08
CA ASP A 114 -26.87 2.14 -18.87
C ASP A 114 -26.66 0.85 -18.04
N ILE A 115 -27.77 0.31 -17.51
CA ILE A 115 -27.75 -0.86 -16.63
C ILE A 115 -27.15 -2.11 -17.30
N SER A 116 -27.31 -2.24 -18.62
CA SER A 116 -26.77 -3.41 -19.35
C SER A 116 -25.25 -3.51 -19.25
N LYS A 117 -24.57 -2.40 -19.03
CA LYS A 117 -23.11 -2.28 -18.93
C LYS A 117 -22.57 -2.33 -17.50
N VAL A 118 -23.45 -2.29 -16.48
CA VAL A 118 -23.03 -2.22 -15.06
C VAL A 118 -22.12 -3.38 -14.69
N LYS A 119 -22.55 -4.60 -14.98
CA LYS A 119 -21.80 -5.80 -14.61
C LYS A 119 -20.42 -5.88 -15.28
N SER A 120 -20.35 -5.56 -16.57
CA SER A 120 -19.10 -5.65 -17.33
C SER A 120 -18.15 -4.52 -17.03
N PHE A 121 -18.67 -3.30 -16.81
CA PHE A 121 -17.83 -2.12 -16.57
C PHE A 121 -17.36 -2.02 -15.13
N TYR A 122 -18.27 -2.11 -14.15
CA TYR A 122 -17.93 -1.94 -12.72
C TYR A 122 -17.47 -3.23 -12.03
N GLN A 123 -17.40 -4.36 -12.76
CA GLN A 123 -16.99 -5.67 -12.23
C GLN A 123 -17.74 -6.05 -10.95
N ILE A 124 -19.06 -5.82 -10.96
CA ILE A 124 -19.93 -6.02 -9.81
C ILE A 124 -20.44 -7.47 -9.79
N ASP A 125 -20.29 -8.11 -8.63
CA ASP A 125 -20.94 -9.40 -8.35
C ASP A 125 -22.28 -9.16 -7.68
N PHE A 126 -23.36 -9.62 -8.33
CA PHE A 126 -24.70 -9.63 -7.72
C PHE A 126 -24.83 -10.84 -6.81
N ILE A 127 -25.16 -10.58 -5.53
CA ILE A 127 -25.49 -11.65 -4.58
C ILE A 127 -26.84 -12.25 -4.94
N GLU A 128 -27.79 -11.37 -5.21
CA GLU A 128 -29.16 -11.72 -5.61
C GLU A 128 -29.59 -10.79 -6.73
N SER A 129 -30.25 -11.31 -7.73
CA SER A 129 -30.89 -10.53 -8.78
C SER A 129 -32.11 -11.27 -9.36
N ALA A 130 -33.14 -10.51 -9.67
CA ALA A 130 -34.31 -11.01 -10.34
C ALA A 130 -34.75 -10.00 -11.41
N ASP A 131 -35.40 -10.48 -12.44
CA ASP A 131 -35.92 -9.65 -13.51
C ASP A 131 -37.40 -9.41 -13.28
N PHE A 132 -37.85 -8.17 -13.34
CA PHE A 132 -39.22 -7.76 -13.11
C PHE A 132 -39.68 -6.83 -14.24
N ASP A 133 -40.97 -6.87 -14.59
CA ASP A 133 -41.58 -5.97 -15.59
C ASP A 133 -41.70 -4.50 -15.13
N LEU A 134 -41.15 -4.17 -13.97
CA LEU A 134 -41.22 -2.82 -13.36
C LEU A 134 -39.84 -2.14 -13.34
N PRO A 135 -39.80 -0.82 -13.19
CA PRO A 135 -38.53 -0.09 -13.07
C PRO A 135 -37.69 -0.61 -11.89
N MET A 136 -36.50 -1.13 -12.19
CA MET A 136 -35.62 -1.78 -11.22
C MET A 136 -34.42 -0.90 -10.90
N ILE A 137 -33.94 -1.03 -9.65
CA ILE A 137 -32.69 -0.42 -9.18
C ILE A 137 -31.78 -1.50 -8.57
N TYR A 138 -30.50 -1.17 -8.46
CA TYR A 138 -29.50 -2.04 -7.87
C TYR A 138 -28.82 -1.33 -6.72
N LEU A 139 -28.79 -1.95 -5.55
CA LEU A 139 -28.23 -1.35 -4.33
C LEU A 139 -27.17 -2.23 -3.70
N GLY A 140 -26.27 -1.59 -2.97
CA GLY A 140 -25.21 -2.31 -2.26
C GLY A 140 -25.73 -3.05 -1.02
N ARG A 141 -25.06 -4.16 -0.71
CA ARG A 141 -25.40 -5.07 0.40
C ARG A 141 -25.58 -4.34 1.74
N THR A 142 -24.72 -3.35 2.04
CA THR A 142 -24.81 -2.63 3.32
C THR A 142 -26.08 -1.77 3.41
N THR A 143 -26.45 -1.09 2.32
CA THR A 143 -27.72 -0.33 2.25
C THR A 143 -28.91 -1.27 2.40
N ALA A 144 -28.92 -2.41 1.70
CA ALA A 144 -29.98 -3.41 1.81
C ALA A 144 -30.14 -3.93 3.24
N ALA A 145 -29.03 -4.33 3.88
CA ALA A 145 -29.04 -4.82 5.25
C ALA A 145 -29.53 -3.78 6.27
N ARG A 146 -29.12 -2.52 6.12
CA ARG A 146 -29.50 -1.46 7.05
C ARG A 146 -30.95 -1.01 6.97
N LEU A 147 -31.54 -1.12 5.79
CA LEU A 147 -32.96 -0.80 5.55
C LEU A 147 -33.84 -2.06 5.56
N ASN A 148 -33.27 -3.22 5.88
CA ASN A 148 -33.92 -4.53 5.88
C ASN A 148 -34.67 -4.79 4.56
N LEU A 149 -33.98 -4.61 3.42
CA LEU A 149 -34.51 -4.70 2.09
C LEU A 149 -34.02 -5.99 1.39
N GLN A 150 -34.90 -6.57 0.58
CA GLN A 150 -34.65 -7.76 -0.24
C GLN A 150 -34.96 -7.50 -1.71
N VAL A 151 -34.49 -8.35 -2.60
CA VAL A 151 -34.84 -8.30 -4.02
C VAL A 151 -36.36 -8.49 -4.19
N GLY A 152 -36.98 -7.61 -4.96
CA GLY A 152 -38.44 -7.57 -5.13
C GLY A 152 -39.16 -6.56 -4.24
N ASP A 153 -38.51 -6.01 -3.20
CA ASP A 153 -39.13 -4.99 -2.35
C ASP A 153 -39.33 -3.67 -3.10
N LYS A 154 -40.43 -2.98 -2.74
CA LYS A 154 -40.72 -1.64 -3.25
C LYS A 154 -40.07 -0.59 -2.34
N VAL A 155 -39.36 0.36 -2.95
CA VAL A 155 -38.74 1.48 -2.27
C VAL A 155 -39.11 2.77 -2.95
N ARG A 156 -39.05 3.87 -2.19
CA ARG A 156 -39.25 5.21 -2.71
C ARG A 156 -37.91 5.94 -2.78
N LEU A 157 -37.59 6.42 -3.98
CA LEU A 157 -36.45 7.30 -4.21
C LEU A 157 -36.92 8.74 -4.12
N LEU A 158 -36.13 9.59 -3.43
CA LEU A 158 -36.39 11.03 -3.34
C LEU A 158 -35.14 11.80 -3.76
N SER A 159 -35.34 12.81 -4.60
CA SER A 159 -34.28 13.76 -4.96
C SER A 159 -34.59 15.14 -4.36
N PRO A 160 -34.05 15.50 -3.20
CA PRO A 160 -34.33 16.76 -2.53
C PRO A 160 -33.85 17.99 -3.29
N LEU A 161 -32.82 17.84 -4.11
CA LEU A 161 -32.28 18.93 -4.96
C LEU A 161 -33.15 19.21 -6.19
N ASP A 162 -33.98 18.25 -6.60
CA ASP A 162 -34.83 18.33 -7.78
C ASP A 162 -36.29 18.54 -7.34
N GLN A 163 -36.62 19.76 -6.95
CA GLN A 163 -37.96 20.10 -6.48
C GLN A 163 -38.94 20.35 -7.65
N ASN A 164 -40.19 19.96 -7.43
CA ASN A 164 -41.25 20.30 -8.35
C ASN A 164 -41.52 21.81 -8.29
N ILE A 165 -41.41 22.52 -9.45
CA ILE A 165 -41.49 23.97 -9.54
C ILE A 165 -42.85 24.53 -9.01
N VAL A 166 -43.91 23.72 -9.07
CA VAL A 166 -45.27 24.16 -8.70
C VAL A 166 -45.55 24.00 -7.20
N TRP A 167 -45.03 22.93 -6.58
CA TRP A 167 -45.38 22.56 -5.19
C TRP A 167 -44.24 22.62 -4.22
N GLY A 168 -43.04 22.88 -4.67
CA GLY A 168 -41.84 22.88 -3.81
C GLY A 168 -41.49 21.51 -3.16
N LEU A 169 -42.18 20.44 -3.56
CA LEU A 169 -41.96 19.10 -3.04
C LEU A 169 -40.83 18.40 -3.79
N PRO A 170 -39.99 17.63 -3.10
CA PRO A 170 -38.94 16.83 -3.73
C PRO A 170 -39.55 15.80 -4.69
N ARG A 171 -38.92 15.59 -5.83
CA ARG A 171 -39.33 14.52 -6.73
C ARG A 171 -39.16 13.18 -6.08
N SER A 172 -40.18 12.33 -6.22
CA SER A 172 -40.15 10.97 -5.70
C SER A 172 -40.62 9.97 -6.75
N LEU A 173 -40.08 8.79 -6.74
CA LEU A 173 -40.45 7.68 -7.60
C LEU A 173 -40.44 6.36 -6.82
N GLU A 174 -41.49 5.55 -7.01
CA GLU A 174 -41.51 4.18 -6.49
C GLU A 174 -40.88 3.25 -7.51
N VAL A 175 -39.98 2.39 -7.03
CA VAL A 175 -39.21 1.44 -7.83
C VAL A 175 -39.07 0.12 -7.08
N ILE A 176 -38.66 -0.94 -7.78
CA ILE A 176 -38.40 -2.25 -7.21
C ILE A 176 -36.90 -2.52 -7.15
N ILE A 177 -36.46 -3.24 -6.12
CA ILE A 177 -35.10 -3.72 -6.02
C ILE A 177 -34.92 -4.89 -6.98
N GLY A 178 -34.19 -4.69 -8.07
CA GLY A 178 -33.86 -5.71 -9.06
C GLY A 178 -32.64 -6.55 -8.70
N GLY A 179 -31.76 -6.03 -7.83
CA GLY A 179 -30.60 -6.78 -7.37
C GLY A 179 -29.82 -6.10 -6.26
N ILE A 180 -29.08 -6.93 -5.53
CA ILE A 180 -28.18 -6.51 -4.45
C ILE A 180 -26.76 -6.90 -4.84
N PHE A 181 -25.84 -5.94 -4.86
CA PHE A 181 -24.45 -6.16 -5.18
C PHE A 181 -23.54 -6.05 -3.95
N ASP A 182 -22.38 -6.71 -4.02
CA ASP A 182 -21.32 -6.58 -3.03
C ASP A 182 -19.97 -6.35 -3.72
N VAL A 183 -19.45 -5.14 -3.60
CA VAL A 183 -18.09 -4.79 -4.06
C VAL A 183 -17.06 -4.92 -2.96
N GLN A 184 -17.47 -5.38 -1.78
CA GLN A 184 -16.61 -5.54 -0.59
C GLN A 184 -15.93 -4.23 -0.11
N ILE A 185 -16.33 -3.07 -0.62
CA ILE A 185 -15.92 -1.75 -0.12
C ILE A 185 -17.12 -1.13 0.58
N LEU A 186 -16.99 -0.91 1.90
CA LEU A 186 -18.09 -0.48 2.76
C LEU A 186 -18.76 0.80 2.24
N ASP A 187 -17.97 1.79 1.82
CA ASP A 187 -18.49 3.07 1.35
C ASP A 187 -19.33 2.93 0.06
N PHE A 188 -18.94 2.07 -0.87
CA PHE A 188 -19.71 1.84 -2.09
C PHE A 188 -20.96 1.00 -1.82
N ASN A 189 -20.84 -0.04 -1.01
CA ASN A 189 -21.98 -0.87 -0.58
C ASN A 189 -23.00 -0.09 0.24
N ASP A 190 -22.59 1.01 0.90
CA ASP A 190 -23.43 1.81 1.78
C ASP A 190 -23.97 3.09 1.14
N LYS A 191 -23.32 3.60 0.08
CA LYS A 191 -23.62 4.95 -0.43
C LYS A 191 -24.07 4.99 -1.88
N VAL A 192 -23.86 3.96 -2.67
CA VAL A 192 -24.14 3.97 -4.11
C VAL A 192 -25.34 3.09 -4.46
N VAL A 193 -26.22 3.64 -5.30
CA VAL A 193 -27.35 2.92 -5.91
C VAL A 193 -27.33 3.18 -7.41
N PHE A 194 -27.29 2.12 -8.19
CA PHE A 194 -27.39 2.22 -9.64
C PHE A 194 -28.86 2.25 -10.06
N ILE A 195 -29.17 3.21 -10.90
CA ILE A 195 -30.51 3.37 -11.48
C ILE A 195 -30.41 3.43 -13.01
N PRO A 196 -31.38 2.86 -13.75
CA PRO A 196 -31.47 3.01 -15.19
C PRO A 196 -31.60 4.49 -15.61
N GLU A 197 -31.16 4.81 -16.82
CA GLU A 197 -31.21 6.19 -17.35
C GLU A 197 -32.63 6.73 -17.42
N ASP A 198 -33.63 5.90 -17.71
CA ASP A 198 -35.06 6.29 -17.79
C ASP A 198 -35.61 6.68 -16.41
N ILE A 199 -35.19 5.99 -15.34
CA ILE A 199 -35.51 6.37 -13.97
C ILE A 199 -34.80 7.68 -13.60
N GLY A 200 -33.52 7.79 -13.94
CA GLY A 200 -32.76 9.02 -13.71
C GLY A 200 -33.38 10.24 -14.40
N LYS A 201 -33.81 10.12 -15.65
CA LYS A 201 -34.50 11.19 -16.39
C LYS A 201 -35.83 11.59 -15.75
N LYS A 202 -36.55 10.68 -15.11
CA LYS A 202 -37.81 10.95 -14.40
C LYS A 202 -37.58 11.61 -13.04
N LEU A 203 -36.53 11.17 -12.33
CA LEU A 203 -36.24 11.60 -10.97
C LEU A 203 -35.49 12.95 -10.92
N PHE A 204 -34.55 13.18 -11.84
CA PHE A 204 -33.69 14.36 -11.84
C PHE A 204 -34.20 15.43 -12.82
N LEU A 205 -34.27 16.70 -12.32
CA LEU A 205 -34.54 17.89 -13.14
C LEU A 205 -33.27 18.33 -13.85
N ARG A 206 -32.95 17.69 -14.95
CA ARG A 206 -31.75 18.07 -15.69
C ARG A 206 -32.07 18.67 -17.04
N LYS A 207 -31.39 19.79 -17.36
CA LYS A 207 -31.60 20.45 -18.64
C LYS A 207 -30.86 19.81 -19.80
N LYS A 208 -29.68 19.18 -19.58
CA LYS A 208 -28.88 18.53 -20.63
C LYS A 208 -27.80 17.56 -20.06
N GLY A 209 -27.51 16.52 -20.82
CA GLY A 209 -26.28 15.72 -20.79
C GLY A 209 -26.04 14.85 -19.53
N PHE A 210 -24.81 14.51 -19.31
CA PHE A 210 -24.30 13.69 -18.22
C PHE A 210 -23.50 14.55 -17.23
N ASP A 211 -23.16 14.03 -16.04
CA ASP A 211 -22.26 14.68 -15.08
C ASP A 211 -20.80 14.33 -15.38
N GLY A 212 -20.58 13.14 -15.91
CA GLY A 212 -19.27 12.68 -16.28
C GLY A 212 -19.30 11.40 -17.10
N ILE A 213 -18.09 10.96 -17.45
CA ILE A 213 -17.83 9.69 -18.11
C ILE A 213 -16.79 8.95 -17.30
N ASP A 214 -17.11 7.76 -16.84
CA ASP A 214 -16.12 6.83 -16.26
C ASP A 214 -15.44 6.10 -17.41
N ILE A 215 -14.12 6.01 -17.35
CA ILE A 215 -13.27 5.44 -18.41
C ILE A 215 -12.43 4.32 -17.83
N LYS A 216 -12.40 3.16 -18.51
CA LYS A 216 -11.46 2.08 -18.27
C LYS A 216 -10.42 2.03 -19.37
N THR A 217 -9.20 1.77 -18.96
CA THR A 217 -8.02 1.68 -19.82
C THR A 217 -7.42 0.29 -19.77
N GLY A 218 -6.62 -0.08 -20.79
CA GLY A 218 -5.97 -1.38 -20.82
C GLY A 218 -5.01 -1.62 -19.65
N GLU A 219 -4.86 -2.90 -19.28
CA GLU A 219 -3.88 -3.31 -18.29
C GLU A 219 -2.49 -2.78 -18.66
N HIS A 220 -1.77 -2.19 -17.71
CA HIS A 220 -0.44 -1.58 -17.89
C HIS A 220 -0.42 -0.22 -18.60
N SER A 221 -1.54 0.40 -18.88
CA SER A 221 -1.60 1.73 -19.50
C SER A 221 -1.05 2.83 -18.59
N ASN A 222 -0.32 3.77 -19.18
CA ASN A 222 0.17 4.93 -18.43
C ASN A 222 -0.92 6.00 -18.31
N LEU A 223 -1.70 5.97 -17.22
CA LEU A 223 -2.82 6.88 -16.98
C LEU A 223 -2.46 8.36 -17.11
N LYS A 224 -1.23 8.75 -16.75
CA LYS A 224 -0.77 10.15 -16.90
C LYS A 224 -0.64 10.56 -18.37
N ASN A 225 -0.24 9.64 -19.23
CA ASN A 225 -0.14 9.91 -20.67
C ASN A 225 -1.53 9.97 -21.28
N ILE A 226 -2.40 9.01 -20.96
CA ILE A 226 -3.79 8.98 -21.42
C ILE A 226 -4.53 10.24 -20.99
N LYS A 227 -4.40 10.64 -19.72
CA LYS A 227 -4.96 11.90 -19.21
C LYS A 227 -4.53 13.09 -20.06
N LYS A 228 -3.24 13.20 -20.40
CA LYS A 228 -2.73 14.28 -21.26
C LYS A 228 -3.33 14.24 -22.68
N VAL A 229 -3.43 13.05 -23.28
CA VAL A 229 -4.02 12.87 -24.60
C VAL A 229 -5.48 13.29 -24.62
N ILE A 230 -6.26 12.85 -23.61
CA ILE A 230 -7.67 13.25 -23.48
C ILE A 230 -7.78 14.77 -23.28
N GLN A 231 -6.95 15.36 -22.41
CA GLN A 231 -6.95 16.77 -22.10
C GLN A 231 -6.61 17.66 -23.31
N GLN A 232 -5.77 17.17 -24.20
CA GLN A 232 -5.44 17.85 -25.46
C GLN A 232 -6.56 17.79 -26.50
N LYS A 233 -7.32 16.69 -26.52
CA LYS A 233 -8.38 16.47 -27.50
C LYS A 233 -9.74 17.03 -27.06
N ILE A 234 -9.99 17.12 -25.76
CA ILE A 234 -11.27 17.58 -25.19
C ILE A 234 -11.03 18.84 -24.37
N ASN A 235 -11.43 20.00 -24.92
CA ASN A 235 -11.32 21.28 -24.24
C ASN A 235 -12.32 21.40 -23.09
N ASN A 236 -11.99 22.23 -22.08
CA ASN A 236 -12.82 22.48 -20.87
C ASN A 236 -13.16 21.22 -20.06
N SER A 237 -12.36 20.15 -20.22
CA SER A 237 -12.54 18.91 -19.47
C SER A 237 -11.87 18.98 -18.11
N HIS A 238 -12.57 18.48 -17.09
CA HIS A 238 -11.99 18.15 -15.79
C HIS A 238 -11.72 16.66 -15.78
N ILE A 239 -10.42 16.30 -15.74
CA ILE A 239 -10.00 14.90 -15.83
C ILE A 239 -9.26 14.55 -14.56
N GLU A 240 -9.75 13.53 -13.88
CA GLU A 240 -9.13 12.99 -12.67
C GLU A 240 -8.88 11.50 -12.81
N THR A 241 -7.69 11.09 -12.44
CA THR A 241 -7.38 9.67 -12.29
C THR A 241 -7.87 9.17 -10.92
N TRP A 242 -8.13 7.87 -10.78
CA TRP A 242 -8.53 7.28 -9.50
C TRP A 242 -7.57 7.66 -8.34
N SER A 243 -6.27 7.81 -8.63
CA SER A 243 -5.27 8.19 -7.62
C SER A 243 -5.37 9.67 -7.20
N GLU A 244 -5.91 10.53 -8.05
CA GLU A 244 -6.16 11.93 -7.72
C GLU A 244 -7.47 12.09 -6.93
N ILE A 245 -8.50 11.34 -7.29
CA ILE A 245 -9.80 11.32 -6.58
C ILE A 245 -9.59 10.83 -5.14
N HIS A 246 -8.84 9.75 -4.97
CA HIS A 246 -8.57 9.15 -3.66
C HIS A 246 -7.23 9.59 -3.05
N LYS A 247 -6.74 10.78 -3.38
CA LYS A 247 -5.44 11.31 -2.93
C LYS A 247 -5.24 11.22 -1.43
N ASN A 248 -6.26 11.49 -0.65
CA ASN A 248 -6.18 11.45 0.82
C ASN A 248 -5.93 10.03 1.32
N LEU A 249 -6.60 9.02 0.74
CA LEU A 249 -6.40 7.61 1.08
C LEU A 249 -4.97 7.18 0.77
N PHE A 250 -4.49 7.47 -0.45
CA PHE A 250 -3.12 7.10 -0.84
C PHE A 250 -2.05 7.84 -0.05
N SER A 251 -2.31 9.10 0.31
CA SER A 251 -1.41 9.86 1.17
C SER A 251 -1.34 9.24 2.57
N ALA A 252 -2.46 8.80 3.14
CA ALA A 252 -2.51 8.10 4.42
C ALA A 252 -1.74 6.77 4.37
N MET A 253 -1.98 5.94 3.34
CA MET A 253 -1.26 4.67 3.15
C MET A 253 0.25 4.87 3.01
N ARG A 254 0.66 5.90 2.27
CA ARG A 254 2.08 6.26 2.14
C ARG A 254 2.68 6.70 3.48
N LEU A 255 1.95 7.47 4.25
CA LEU A 255 2.38 7.93 5.57
C LEU A 255 2.50 6.76 6.55
N GLU A 256 1.56 5.82 6.52
CA GLU A 256 1.60 4.58 7.29
C GLU A 256 2.84 3.74 6.94
N LYS A 257 3.14 3.58 5.65
CA LYS A 257 4.32 2.86 5.17
C LYS A 257 5.62 3.50 5.67
N VAL A 258 5.76 4.82 5.55
CA VAL A 258 6.93 5.56 6.03
C VAL A 258 7.02 5.48 7.56
N GLY A 259 5.91 5.64 8.27
CA GLY A 259 5.84 5.50 9.72
C GLY A 259 6.29 4.11 10.20
N SER A 260 5.78 3.05 9.56
CA SER A 260 6.21 1.68 9.83
C SER A 260 7.71 1.48 9.60
N MET A 261 8.25 2.01 8.50
CA MET A 261 9.69 1.92 8.24
C MET A 261 10.52 2.63 9.31
N ILE A 262 10.08 3.80 9.79
CA ILE A 262 10.75 4.54 10.86
C ILE A 262 10.71 3.74 12.17
N VAL A 263 9.53 3.25 12.58
CA VAL A 263 9.39 2.48 13.83
C VAL A 263 10.20 1.21 13.79
N LEU A 264 10.14 0.44 12.69
CA LEU A 264 10.90 -0.79 12.56
C LEU A 264 12.41 -0.56 12.42
N SER A 265 12.84 0.60 11.92
CA SER A 265 14.25 0.96 11.91
C SER A 265 14.84 1.10 13.32
N LEU A 266 14.02 1.37 14.35
CA LEU A 266 14.48 1.36 15.75
C LEU A 266 14.92 -0.03 16.20
N ILE A 267 14.32 -1.10 15.69
CA ILE A 267 14.74 -2.48 15.97
C ILE A 267 16.16 -2.69 15.42
N VAL A 268 16.39 -2.24 14.17
CA VAL A 268 17.73 -2.29 13.56
C VAL A 268 18.72 -1.45 14.37
N LEU A 269 18.29 -0.28 14.86
CA LEU A 269 19.11 0.59 15.70
C LEU A 269 19.58 -0.11 16.98
N VAL A 270 18.68 -0.85 17.65
CA VAL A 270 19.06 -1.69 18.82
C VAL A 270 20.09 -2.75 18.44
N GLY A 271 19.91 -3.42 17.29
CA GLY A 271 20.91 -4.33 16.73
C GLY A 271 22.27 -3.63 16.50
N CYS A 272 22.26 -2.41 16.00
CA CYS A 272 23.45 -1.59 15.79
C CYS A 272 24.14 -1.18 17.12
N PHE A 273 23.40 -0.89 18.17
CA PHE A 273 23.97 -0.68 19.51
C PHE A 273 24.65 -1.93 20.04
N ASN A 274 24.00 -3.08 19.90
CA ASN A 274 24.61 -4.36 20.26
C ASN A 274 25.87 -4.64 19.45
N LEU A 275 25.89 -4.29 18.16
CA LEU A 275 27.08 -4.39 17.32
C LEU A 275 28.21 -3.51 17.84
N THR A 276 27.92 -2.24 18.18
CA THR A 276 28.91 -1.31 18.72
C THR A 276 29.51 -1.83 20.01
N THR A 277 28.68 -2.31 20.94
CA THR A 277 29.12 -2.88 22.22
C THR A 277 29.98 -4.13 22.02
N THR A 278 29.57 -5.00 21.10
CA THR A 278 30.33 -6.21 20.72
C THR A 278 31.70 -5.85 20.17
N LEU A 279 31.79 -4.89 19.28
CA LEU A 279 33.07 -4.45 18.71
C LEU A 279 33.98 -3.87 19.78
N MET A 280 33.44 -3.11 20.75
CA MET A 280 34.20 -2.63 21.89
C MET A 280 34.75 -3.80 22.76
N LEU A 281 33.91 -4.76 23.07
CA LEU A 281 34.30 -5.93 23.86
C LEU A 281 35.42 -6.73 23.17
N ILE A 282 35.24 -7.00 21.87
CA ILE A 282 36.27 -7.68 21.05
C ILE A 282 37.59 -6.88 21.05
N THR A 283 37.49 -5.56 20.93
CA THR A 283 38.63 -4.68 20.93
C THR A 283 39.45 -4.79 22.23
N ILE A 284 38.76 -4.77 23.38
CA ILE A 284 39.40 -4.94 24.70
C ILE A 284 40.05 -6.34 24.83
N GLN A 285 39.35 -7.40 24.45
CA GLN A 285 39.88 -8.74 24.48
C GLN A 285 41.08 -8.97 23.56
N LYS A 286 41.17 -8.25 22.45
CA LYS A 286 42.25 -8.36 21.46
C LYS A 286 43.31 -7.28 21.59
N ILE A 287 43.32 -6.51 22.70
CA ILE A 287 44.23 -5.38 22.88
C ILE A 287 45.69 -5.74 22.77
N LYS A 288 46.10 -6.91 23.32
CA LYS A 288 47.46 -7.45 23.20
C LYS A 288 47.86 -7.70 21.74
N HIS A 289 46.94 -8.24 20.93
CA HIS A 289 47.17 -8.45 19.49
C HIS A 289 47.30 -7.14 18.73
N PHE A 290 46.53 -6.13 19.08
CA PHE A 290 46.68 -4.77 18.51
C PHE A 290 48.00 -4.13 18.91
N GLY A 291 48.44 -4.35 20.14
CA GLY A 291 49.77 -3.92 20.60
C GLY A 291 50.93 -4.51 19.77
N ILE A 292 50.88 -5.83 19.51
CA ILE A 292 51.87 -6.52 18.66
C ILE A 292 51.83 -5.97 17.23
N LEU A 293 50.64 -5.77 16.67
CA LEU A 293 50.50 -5.19 15.33
C LEU A 293 51.08 -3.79 15.26
N THR A 294 50.91 -2.96 16.29
CA THR A 294 51.49 -1.60 16.39
C THR A 294 53.01 -1.67 16.47
N ALA A 295 53.57 -2.60 17.24
CA ALA A 295 55.01 -2.81 17.33
C ALA A 295 55.63 -3.27 15.99
N LEU A 296 54.84 -3.98 15.16
CA LEU A 296 55.22 -4.39 13.80
C LEU A 296 54.97 -3.24 12.75
N GLY A 297 54.62 -2.04 13.19
CA GLY A 297 54.48 -0.86 12.32
C GLY A 297 53.05 -0.56 11.82
N ALA A 298 52.02 -1.23 12.35
CA ALA A 298 50.65 -0.88 11.99
C ALA A 298 50.24 0.47 12.56
N SER A 299 49.79 1.36 11.71
CA SER A 299 49.30 2.69 12.13
C SER A 299 47.93 2.59 12.85
N LYS A 300 47.61 3.63 13.67
CA LYS A 300 46.26 3.72 14.31
C LYS A 300 45.13 3.64 13.31
N ILE A 301 45.29 4.17 12.10
CA ILE A 301 44.34 4.13 11.02
C ILE A 301 44.07 2.67 10.56
N ASN A 302 45.16 1.88 10.49
CA ASN A 302 45.06 0.46 10.14
C ASN A 302 44.22 -0.34 11.16
N ILE A 303 44.40 -0.06 12.45
CA ILE A 303 43.64 -0.69 13.52
C ILE A 303 42.17 -0.27 13.49
N ARG A 304 41.89 1.03 13.32
CA ARG A 304 40.52 1.51 13.13
C ARG A 304 39.84 0.85 11.94
N THR A 305 40.55 0.73 10.81
CA THR A 305 40.04 0.08 9.59
C THR A 305 39.73 -1.40 9.81
N ILE A 306 40.51 -2.11 10.60
CA ILE A 306 40.27 -3.52 10.94
C ILE A 306 38.95 -3.65 11.71
N ILE A 307 38.73 -2.82 12.74
CA ILE A 307 37.52 -2.85 13.57
C ILE A 307 36.30 -2.42 12.75
N PHE A 308 36.43 -1.36 11.96
CA PHE A 308 35.36 -0.91 11.05
C PHE A 308 34.95 -2.03 10.10
N LYS A 309 35.90 -2.66 9.42
CA LYS A 309 35.63 -3.77 8.51
C LYS A 309 34.99 -4.95 9.22
N GLN A 310 35.41 -5.26 10.44
CA GLN A 310 34.82 -6.32 11.23
C GLN A 310 33.34 -6.04 11.53
N GLY A 311 33.02 -4.82 12.01
CA GLY A 311 31.63 -4.41 12.26
C GLY A 311 30.80 -4.40 10.99
N PHE A 312 31.34 -3.87 9.90
CA PHE A 312 30.66 -3.82 8.61
C PHE A 312 30.33 -5.21 8.06
N TYR A 313 31.29 -6.15 8.11
CA TYR A 313 31.04 -7.53 7.68
C TYR A 313 30.03 -8.25 8.58
N THR A 314 30.11 -8.05 9.90
CA THR A 314 29.12 -8.61 10.85
C THR A 314 27.72 -8.10 10.55
N GLY A 315 27.57 -6.79 10.34
CA GLY A 315 26.31 -6.16 9.97
C GLY A 315 25.80 -6.63 8.60
N LEU A 316 26.70 -6.79 7.61
CA LEU A 316 26.35 -7.29 6.28
C LEU A 316 25.78 -8.70 6.34
N ILE A 317 26.34 -9.58 7.18
CA ILE A 317 25.79 -10.92 7.41
C ILE A 317 24.39 -10.82 8.02
N GLY A 318 24.17 -9.89 8.96
CA GLY A 318 22.84 -9.62 9.53
C GLY A 318 21.84 -9.19 8.48
N ILE A 319 22.20 -8.23 7.59
CA ILE A 319 21.32 -7.80 6.48
C ILE A 319 21.01 -8.96 5.55
N LEU A 320 22.02 -9.69 5.08
CA LEU A 320 21.84 -10.79 4.13
C LEU A 320 20.97 -11.91 4.72
N SER A 321 21.18 -12.26 5.98
CA SER A 321 20.34 -13.25 6.66
C SER A 321 18.90 -12.75 6.83
N GLY A 322 18.70 -11.49 7.19
CA GLY A 322 17.38 -10.87 7.29
C GLY A 322 16.65 -10.80 5.94
N LEU A 323 17.37 -10.48 4.87
CA LEU A 323 16.83 -10.48 3.51
C LEU A 323 16.39 -11.89 3.08
N VAL A 324 17.24 -12.89 3.28
CA VAL A 324 16.91 -14.28 2.93
C VAL A 324 15.70 -14.76 3.73
N LEU A 325 15.69 -14.54 5.06
CA LEU A 325 14.57 -14.94 5.91
C LEU A 325 13.28 -14.21 5.54
N GLY A 326 13.34 -12.90 5.31
CA GLY A 326 12.18 -12.10 4.92
C GLY A 326 11.59 -12.54 3.59
N LEU A 327 12.42 -12.69 2.55
CA LEU A 327 11.96 -13.15 1.24
C LEU A 327 11.44 -14.59 1.28
N SER A 328 12.09 -15.48 2.03
CA SER A 328 11.62 -16.85 2.21
C SER A 328 10.25 -16.90 2.89
N ALA A 329 10.03 -16.10 3.92
CA ALA A 329 8.73 -16.01 4.60
C ALA A 329 7.63 -15.50 3.67
N ILE A 330 7.92 -14.49 2.81
CA ILE A 330 6.98 -13.98 1.81
C ILE A 330 6.64 -15.06 0.78
N LEU A 331 7.65 -15.77 0.26
CA LEU A 331 7.43 -16.87 -0.69
C LEU A 331 6.56 -17.97 -0.09
N ILE A 332 6.85 -18.37 1.15
CA ILE A 332 6.09 -19.39 1.86
C ILE A 332 4.64 -18.93 2.05
N GLN A 333 4.42 -17.67 2.46
CA GLN A 333 3.07 -17.12 2.61
C GLN A 333 2.30 -17.09 1.28
N ASN A 334 2.94 -16.66 0.19
CA ASN A 334 2.29 -16.54 -1.11
C ASN A 334 1.98 -17.91 -1.74
N ILE A 335 2.80 -18.95 -1.47
CA ILE A 335 2.57 -20.30 -2.01
C ILE A 335 1.56 -21.08 -1.15
N PHE A 336 1.72 -21.06 0.16
CA PHE A 336 0.94 -21.91 1.06
C PHE A 336 -0.24 -21.21 1.73
N GLY A 337 -0.31 -19.87 1.70
CA GLY A 337 -1.40 -19.11 2.31
C GLY A 337 -1.57 -19.42 3.81
N ILE A 338 -0.46 -19.52 4.56
CA ILE A 338 -0.47 -19.94 5.98
C ILE A 338 -1.32 -19.01 6.82
N ILE A 339 -1.16 -17.69 6.63
CA ILE A 339 -1.92 -16.67 7.34
C ILE A 339 -3.16 -16.37 6.52
N LYS A 340 -4.31 -16.84 7.01
CA LYS A 340 -5.63 -16.59 6.42
C LYS A 340 -6.30 -15.40 7.10
N LEU A 341 -7.00 -14.62 6.31
CA LEU A 341 -7.80 -13.48 6.78
C LEU A 341 -9.29 -13.80 6.64
N PRO A 342 -10.15 -13.29 7.54
CA PRO A 342 -11.59 -13.39 7.36
C PRO A 342 -12.01 -12.64 6.09
N SER A 343 -12.52 -13.36 5.09
CA SER A 343 -12.92 -12.80 3.79
C SER A 343 -14.04 -11.76 3.91
N ASP A 344 -14.83 -11.84 4.96
CA ASP A 344 -15.96 -10.93 5.22
C ASP A 344 -15.53 -9.51 5.63
N ILE A 345 -14.29 -9.39 6.16
CA ILE A 345 -13.73 -8.11 6.62
C ILE A 345 -12.65 -7.62 5.65
N TYR A 346 -11.84 -8.56 5.17
CA TYR A 346 -10.73 -8.28 4.26
C TYR A 346 -11.05 -8.75 2.85
N PHE A 347 -10.68 -8.00 1.84
CA PHE A 347 -10.95 -8.27 0.41
C PHE A 347 -10.21 -9.50 -0.14
N THR A 348 -9.59 -10.29 0.72
CA THR A 348 -8.79 -11.46 0.35
C THR A 348 -8.82 -12.49 1.47
N SER A 349 -8.84 -13.77 1.09
CA SER A 349 -8.77 -14.88 2.03
C SER A 349 -7.36 -15.13 2.59
N ASN A 350 -6.33 -14.69 1.87
CA ASN A 350 -4.93 -14.84 2.29
C ASN A 350 -4.30 -13.48 2.50
N LEU A 351 -3.38 -13.38 3.48
CA LEU A 351 -2.59 -12.16 3.70
C LEU A 351 -1.76 -11.84 2.44
N PRO A 352 -2.06 -10.74 1.73
CA PRO A 352 -1.35 -10.42 0.50
C PRO A 352 0.03 -9.85 0.82
N MET A 353 1.07 -10.35 0.17
CA MET A 353 2.43 -9.84 0.32
C MET A 353 3.04 -9.56 -1.05
N ILE A 354 3.33 -8.29 -1.33
CA ILE A 354 3.93 -7.85 -2.59
C ILE A 354 5.28 -7.21 -2.33
N VAL A 355 6.29 -7.72 -3.02
CA VAL A 355 7.67 -7.20 -2.94
C VAL A 355 7.90 -6.21 -4.07
N ARG A 356 8.20 -4.96 -3.72
CA ARG A 356 8.62 -3.94 -4.69
C ARG A 356 10.14 -3.73 -4.58
N THR A 357 10.86 -3.79 -5.67
CA THR A 357 12.33 -3.66 -5.69
C THR A 357 12.81 -2.35 -5.05
N ASN A 358 12.09 -1.24 -5.27
CA ASN A 358 12.43 0.06 -4.69
C ASN A 358 12.36 0.07 -3.16
N ASP A 359 11.44 -0.70 -2.57
CA ASP A 359 11.31 -0.80 -1.13
C ASP A 359 12.46 -1.61 -0.51
N ILE A 360 12.82 -2.72 -1.15
CA ILE A 360 13.99 -3.50 -0.72
C ILE A 360 15.24 -2.65 -0.78
N LEU A 361 15.47 -1.92 -1.86
CA LEU A 361 16.63 -1.03 -1.99
C LEU A 361 16.65 0.04 -0.88
N SER A 362 15.49 0.63 -0.56
CA SER A 362 15.36 1.62 0.51
C SER A 362 15.68 1.01 1.88
N ILE A 363 15.16 -0.18 2.19
CA ILE A 363 15.43 -0.90 3.44
C ILE A 363 16.91 -1.24 3.55
N LEU A 364 17.50 -1.78 2.49
CA LEU A 364 18.92 -2.11 2.45
C LEU A 364 19.80 -0.87 2.63
N PHE A 365 19.43 0.24 2.02
CA PHE A 365 20.16 1.51 2.17
C PHE A 365 20.11 2.03 3.61
N ILE A 366 18.92 2.06 4.23
CA ILE A 366 18.74 2.52 5.62
C ILE A 366 19.53 1.63 6.59
N THR A 367 19.42 0.31 6.47
CA THR A 367 20.09 -0.63 7.36
C THR A 367 21.60 -0.59 7.17
N LEU A 368 22.09 -0.48 5.94
CA LEU A 368 23.52 -0.35 5.63
C LEU A 368 24.11 0.95 6.15
N LEU A 369 23.36 2.06 6.04
CA LEU A 369 23.75 3.36 6.60
C LEU A 369 23.89 3.28 8.13
N MET A 370 22.93 2.66 8.81
CA MET A 370 22.97 2.46 10.27
C MET A 370 24.18 1.63 10.70
N ILE A 371 24.49 0.54 9.99
CA ILE A 371 25.66 -0.30 10.26
C ILE A 371 26.95 0.48 10.01
N PHE A 372 27.00 1.28 8.96
CA PHE A 372 28.16 2.11 8.65
C PHE A 372 28.44 3.11 9.79
N ILE A 373 27.39 3.79 10.27
CA ILE A 373 27.49 4.75 11.39
C ILE A 373 27.95 4.03 12.67
N SER A 374 27.30 2.90 13.01
CA SER A 374 27.60 2.09 14.18
C SER A 374 29.06 1.61 14.18
N SER A 375 29.51 1.02 13.06
CA SER A 375 30.90 0.54 12.90
C SER A 375 31.91 1.67 12.94
N SER A 376 31.55 2.84 12.43
CA SER A 376 32.38 4.06 12.45
C SER A 376 32.57 4.59 13.88
N ILE A 377 31.47 4.65 14.65
CA ILE A 377 31.50 5.05 16.06
C ILE A 377 32.37 4.07 16.88
N ALA A 378 32.15 2.77 16.72
CA ALA A 378 32.92 1.75 17.41
C ALA A 378 34.42 1.84 17.10
N SER A 379 34.79 2.04 15.84
CA SER A 379 36.20 2.13 15.40
C SER A 379 36.93 3.36 15.94
N ARG A 380 36.23 4.51 16.13
CA ARG A 380 36.82 5.73 16.66
C ARG A 380 37.10 5.67 18.17
N ARG A 381 36.29 4.92 18.93
CA ARG A 381 36.46 4.83 20.39
C ARG A 381 37.72 4.05 20.82
N ILE A 382 38.43 3.38 19.92
CA ILE A 382 39.70 2.70 20.23
C ILE A 382 40.80 3.63 20.65
N ASP A 383 40.75 4.90 20.23
CA ASP A 383 41.80 5.89 20.58
C ASP A 383 41.80 6.23 22.07
N SER A 384 40.69 6.06 22.77
CA SER A 384 40.58 6.29 24.22
C SER A 384 41.26 5.17 25.03
N VAL A 385 41.50 3.99 24.41
CA VAL A 385 42.16 2.88 25.05
C VAL A 385 43.66 2.99 24.82
N LYS A 386 44.40 3.38 25.86
CA LYS A 386 45.86 3.48 25.81
C LYS A 386 46.47 2.08 25.63
N VAL A 387 46.62 1.63 24.39
CA VAL A 387 47.15 0.31 24.00
C VAL A 387 48.46 -0.03 24.68
N ILE A 388 49.33 0.98 24.86
CA ILE A 388 50.64 0.84 25.50
C ILE A 388 50.51 0.52 27.00
N LYS A 389 49.52 1.12 27.72
CA LYS A 389 49.31 0.82 29.16
C LYS A 389 48.78 -0.60 29.42
N ALA A 390 48.00 -1.12 28.48
CA ALA A 390 47.41 -2.49 28.63
C ALA A 390 48.43 -3.62 28.45
N ILE A 391 49.56 -3.35 27.80
CA ILE A 391 50.65 -4.34 27.68
C ILE A 391 51.51 -4.39 29.00
N VAL A 392 51.57 -3.29 29.72
CA VAL A 392 52.40 -3.12 30.91
C VAL A 392 51.68 -3.50 32.22
N SER A 393 50.34 -3.51 32.23
CA SER A 393 49.52 -3.71 33.46
C SER A 393 49.27 -5.19 33.86
N ASP A 394 49.90 -6.15 33.19
CA ASP A 394 49.84 -7.57 33.54
C ASP A 394 51.10 -7.98 34.38
N LYS A 395 51.28 -7.37 35.52
CA LYS A 395 52.10 -7.87 36.62
C LYS A 395 51.25 -8.00 37.86
#